data_b71bfe973871b09600157977e9dffcff
#
_entry.id   b71bfe973871b09600157977e9dffcff
#
_cell.length_a   1.000
_cell.length_b   1.000
_cell.length_c   1.000
_cell.angle_alpha   90.00
_cell.angle_beta   90.00
_cell.angle_gamma   90.00
#
_symmetry.space_group_name_H-M   'P 1'
#
loop_
_entity.id
_entity.type
_entity.pdbx_description
1 polymer ?
#
loop_
_entity_poly.entity_id
_entity_poly.type
_entity_poly.pdbx_seq_one_letter_code
_entity_poly.pdbx_strand_id
1 'polypeptide(L)'
;MVNAHFSLLPRWRGAAPVERALLAGDSETGVCIMALEEGLDTGGVYNCVTTPITDGTTAVELRVRLVDIAADLLVQTLNTPLAEWIDTAEPQHGETLFAAKLAKPDFEIDWAQPAEHIHRLIRVGGAWTMFRDKRLKIHAADLVDGVLVPTSVQPEGKGRMDFAAWRNGAQPTANELFGTL
;
A
#
# COMPACT_ATOMS: atom_id res chain seq x y z
N MET A 1 -3.35 -13.88 -23.64
CA MET A 1 -3.83 -12.63 -23.01
C MET A 1 -2.82 -12.26 -21.95
N VAL A 2 -2.53 -10.96 -21.74
CA VAL A 2 -1.54 -10.50 -20.75
C VAL A 2 -2.16 -9.57 -19.73
N ASN A 3 -1.54 -9.48 -18.54
CA ASN A 3 -1.91 -8.60 -17.44
C ASN A 3 -0.67 -7.87 -16.94
N ALA A 4 -0.84 -6.59 -16.56
CA ALA A 4 0.17 -5.85 -15.82
C ALA A 4 -0.17 -5.96 -14.33
N HIS A 5 0.60 -6.74 -13.59
CA HIS A 5 0.41 -6.98 -12.17
C HIS A 5 1.32 -6.08 -11.33
N PHE A 6 0.76 -5.43 -10.30
CA PHE A 6 1.45 -4.40 -9.51
C PHE A 6 2.24 -4.99 -8.34
N SER A 7 3.03 -6.03 -8.63
CA SER A 7 4.04 -6.58 -7.72
C SER A 7 5.16 -7.27 -8.48
N LEU A 8 6.21 -7.66 -7.78
CA LEU A 8 7.27 -8.55 -8.27
C LEU A 8 6.84 -10.00 -8.00
N LEU A 9 6.13 -10.59 -8.97
CA LEU A 9 5.62 -11.97 -8.87
C LEU A 9 6.76 -12.99 -8.62
N PRO A 10 6.49 -14.03 -7.81
CA PRO A 10 5.21 -14.50 -7.26
C PRO A 10 4.76 -13.84 -5.95
N ARG A 11 5.48 -12.80 -5.50
CA ARG A 11 5.11 -12.05 -4.30
C ARG A 11 3.87 -11.22 -4.59
N TRP A 12 2.89 -11.25 -3.68
CA TRP A 12 1.65 -10.46 -3.70
C TRP A 12 0.73 -10.75 -4.90
N ARG A 13 0.51 -12.04 -5.22
CA ARG A 13 -0.58 -12.45 -6.11
C ARG A 13 -1.93 -12.02 -5.54
N GLY A 14 -2.82 -11.46 -6.34
CA GLY A 14 -4.19 -11.12 -5.94
C GLY A 14 -4.54 -9.63 -5.99
N ALA A 15 -5.54 -9.21 -5.21
CA ALA A 15 -6.29 -7.98 -5.46
C ALA A 15 -5.69 -6.68 -4.86
N ALA A 16 -4.77 -6.77 -3.90
CA ALA A 16 -4.26 -5.61 -3.17
C ALA A 16 -2.72 -5.61 -3.01
N PRO A 17 -1.94 -5.85 -4.10
CA PRO A 17 -0.48 -5.98 -4.02
C PRO A 17 0.21 -4.73 -3.46
N VAL A 18 -0.25 -3.54 -3.85
CA VAL A 18 0.33 -2.25 -3.43
C VAL A 18 0.20 -2.06 -1.92
N GLU A 19 -1.00 -2.26 -1.39
CA GLU A 19 -1.28 -2.14 0.03
C GLU A 19 -0.52 -3.17 0.85
N ARG A 20 -0.46 -4.41 0.36
CA ARG A 20 0.22 -5.50 1.07
C ARG A 20 1.73 -5.32 1.10
N ALA A 21 2.34 -4.84 0.02
CA ALA A 21 3.76 -4.49 0.00
C ALA A 21 4.09 -3.39 1.02
N LEU A 22 3.27 -2.33 1.08
CA LEU A 22 3.42 -1.25 2.07
C LEU A 22 3.26 -1.76 3.50
N LEU A 23 2.22 -2.55 3.79
CA LEU A 23 1.96 -3.08 5.14
C LEU A 23 3.05 -4.03 5.61
N ALA A 24 3.58 -4.86 4.71
CA ALA A 24 4.69 -5.75 5.01
C ALA A 24 6.01 -5.01 5.29
N GLY A 25 6.12 -3.76 4.81
CA GLY A 25 7.35 -2.99 4.92
C GLY A 25 8.39 -3.40 3.89
N ASP A 26 7.93 -3.84 2.71
CA ASP A 26 8.83 -4.13 1.59
C ASP A 26 9.59 -2.86 1.21
N SER A 27 10.89 -2.99 0.93
CA SER A 27 11.74 -1.87 0.50
C SER A 27 11.60 -1.56 -0.99
N GLU A 28 10.99 -2.48 -1.75
CA GLU A 28 10.74 -2.36 -3.18
C GLU A 28 9.49 -3.13 -3.59
N THR A 29 8.92 -2.76 -4.71
CA THR A 29 7.89 -3.48 -5.45
C THR A 29 8.10 -3.26 -6.94
N GLY A 30 7.12 -3.57 -7.77
CA GLY A 30 7.26 -3.35 -9.20
C GLY A 30 6.00 -3.66 -9.99
N VAL A 31 6.17 -3.73 -11.28
CA VAL A 31 5.14 -4.20 -12.23
C VAL A 31 5.73 -5.35 -13.02
N CYS A 32 5.00 -6.46 -13.10
CA CYS A 32 5.29 -7.57 -13.99
C CYS A 32 4.23 -7.67 -15.09
N ILE A 33 4.65 -7.78 -16.34
CA ILE A 33 3.78 -8.23 -17.45
C ILE A 33 3.76 -9.74 -17.43
N MET A 34 2.57 -10.32 -17.26
CA MET A 34 2.38 -11.77 -17.10
C MET A 34 1.33 -12.33 -18.04
N ALA A 35 1.43 -13.60 -18.35
CA ALA A 35 0.38 -14.37 -19.04
C ALA A 35 -0.83 -14.52 -18.11
N LEU A 36 -2.04 -14.45 -18.68
CA LEU A 36 -3.26 -14.84 -17.95
C LEU A 36 -3.48 -16.34 -18.08
N GLU A 37 -3.62 -17.00 -16.93
CA GLU A 37 -3.93 -18.41 -16.77
C GLU A 37 -5.15 -18.60 -15.87
N GLU A 38 -5.57 -19.85 -15.64
CA GLU A 38 -6.74 -20.18 -14.81
C GLU A 38 -6.51 -19.84 -13.32
N GLY A 39 -5.28 -19.98 -12.84
CA GLY A 39 -4.92 -19.68 -11.45
C GLY A 39 -4.78 -18.17 -11.19
N LEU A 40 -4.98 -17.77 -9.93
CA LEU A 40 -4.85 -16.39 -9.50
C LEU A 40 -3.40 -15.90 -9.67
N ASP A 41 -3.15 -15.10 -10.69
CA ASP A 41 -1.86 -14.50 -11.04
C ASP A 41 -0.70 -15.51 -11.09
N THR A 42 -0.97 -16.73 -11.62
CA THR A 42 -0.01 -17.84 -11.68
C THR A 42 0.78 -17.89 -12.99
N GLY A 43 0.31 -17.20 -14.02
CA GLY A 43 0.91 -17.26 -15.35
C GLY A 43 2.36 -16.82 -15.40
N GLY A 44 3.06 -17.29 -16.41
CA GLY A 44 4.47 -16.93 -16.63
C GLY A 44 4.67 -15.44 -16.81
N VAL A 45 5.84 -14.95 -16.47
CA VAL A 45 6.21 -13.53 -16.50
C VAL A 45 7.08 -13.25 -17.72
N TYR A 46 6.71 -12.23 -18.49
CA TYR A 46 7.47 -11.76 -19.64
C TYR A 46 8.55 -10.75 -19.27
N ASN A 47 8.21 -9.80 -18.41
CA ASN A 47 9.13 -8.75 -17.97
C ASN A 47 8.65 -8.13 -16.66
N CYS A 48 9.59 -7.65 -15.84
CA CYS A 48 9.30 -6.89 -14.62
C CYS A 48 10.18 -5.65 -14.54
N VAL A 49 9.61 -4.58 -13.96
CA VAL A 49 10.36 -3.37 -13.57
C VAL A 49 10.13 -3.11 -12.09
N THR A 50 11.23 -2.94 -11.37
CA THR A 50 11.25 -2.67 -9.93
C THR A 50 11.19 -1.17 -9.65
N THR A 51 10.57 -0.79 -8.55
CA THR A 51 10.56 0.58 -8.00
C THR A 51 10.71 0.55 -6.48
N PRO A 52 11.46 1.49 -5.88
CA PRO A 52 11.66 1.52 -4.44
C PRO A 52 10.40 1.98 -3.69
N ILE A 53 10.25 1.47 -2.47
CA ILE A 53 9.32 1.95 -1.46
C ILE A 53 10.16 2.59 -0.35
N THR A 54 9.95 3.89 -0.12
CA THR A 54 10.62 4.62 0.96
C THR A 54 9.71 4.77 2.17
N ASP A 55 10.26 5.21 3.31
CA ASP A 55 9.50 5.41 4.54
C ASP A 55 8.38 6.45 4.42
N GLY A 56 8.48 7.37 3.45
CA GLY A 56 7.44 8.36 3.15
C GLY A 56 6.46 7.95 2.05
N THR A 57 6.71 6.84 1.32
CA THR A 57 5.88 6.44 0.19
C THR A 57 4.46 6.08 0.62
N THR A 58 3.44 6.75 0.06
CA THR A 58 2.03 6.43 0.26
C THR A 58 1.50 5.48 -0.82
N ALA A 59 0.40 4.77 -0.55
CA ALA A 59 -0.23 3.90 -1.55
C ALA A 59 -0.72 4.68 -2.79
N VAL A 60 -1.14 5.93 -2.62
CA VAL A 60 -1.57 6.79 -3.73
C VAL A 60 -0.40 7.09 -4.66
N GLU A 61 0.73 7.57 -4.10
CA GLU A 61 1.93 7.88 -4.88
C GLU A 61 2.51 6.63 -5.55
N LEU A 62 2.55 5.51 -4.81
CA LEU A 62 3.04 4.25 -5.34
C LEU A 62 2.19 3.75 -6.52
N ARG A 63 0.85 3.84 -6.40
CA ARG A 63 -0.04 3.46 -7.53
C ARG A 63 0.17 4.32 -8.77
N VAL A 64 0.32 5.63 -8.62
CA VAL A 64 0.60 6.51 -9.76
C VAL A 64 1.88 6.07 -10.46
N ARG A 65 2.95 5.87 -9.70
CA ARG A 65 4.24 5.41 -10.23
C ARG A 65 4.14 4.04 -10.93
N LEU A 66 3.41 3.09 -10.32
CA LEU A 66 3.22 1.75 -10.90
C LEU A 66 2.36 1.78 -12.18
N VAL A 67 1.37 2.68 -12.26
CA VAL A 67 0.59 2.88 -13.49
C VAL A 67 1.47 3.40 -14.63
N ASP A 68 2.35 4.37 -14.37
CA ASP A 68 3.27 4.88 -15.37
C ASP A 68 4.23 3.77 -15.86
N ILE A 69 4.83 3.02 -14.94
CA ILE A 69 5.67 1.86 -15.26
C ILE A 69 4.90 0.81 -16.07
N ALA A 70 3.66 0.51 -15.68
CA ALA A 70 2.82 -0.46 -16.38
C ALA A 70 2.50 -0.02 -17.81
N ALA A 71 2.20 1.26 -18.01
CA ALA A 71 1.93 1.83 -19.32
C ALA A 71 3.15 1.70 -20.23
N ASP A 72 4.33 2.07 -19.75
CA ASP A 72 5.58 1.98 -20.51
C ASP A 72 5.91 0.53 -20.87
N LEU A 73 5.82 -0.39 -19.90
CA LEU A 73 6.08 -1.81 -20.12
C LEU A 73 5.10 -2.43 -21.14
N LEU A 74 3.80 -2.11 -21.01
CA LEU A 74 2.79 -2.61 -21.95
C LEU A 74 3.04 -2.10 -23.35
N VAL A 75 3.35 -0.80 -23.51
CA VAL A 75 3.69 -0.20 -24.81
C VAL A 75 4.91 -0.88 -25.42
N GLN A 76 5.98 -1.07 -24.65
CA GLN A 76 7.17 -1.78 -25.11
C GLN A 76 6.85 -3.22 -25.56
N THR A 77 6.11 -3.96 -24.73
CA THR A 77 5.75 -5.35 -25.02
C THR A 77 4.89 -5.45 -26.29
N LEU A 78 3.87 -4.60 -26.43
CA LEU A 78 2.91 -4.65 -27.53
C LEU A 78 3.46 -4.08 -28.85
N ASN A 79 4.47 -3.22 -28.82
CA ASN A 79 5.17 -2.75 -30.02
C ASN A 79 6.16 -3.78 -30.57
N THR A 80 6.55 -4.78 -29.79
CA THR A 80 7.35 -5.91 -30.27
C THR A 80 6.44 -6.90 -31.01
N PRO A 81 6.87 -7.45 -32.17
CA PRO A 81 6.09 -8.44 -32.89
C PRO A 81 5.70 -9.61 -31.98
N LEU A 82 4.44 -10.03 -32.03
CA LEU A 82 3.88 -11.06 -31.14
C LEU A 82 4.73 -12.35 -31.10
N ALA A 83 5.22 -12.78 -32.26
CA ALA A 83 6.03 -14.00 -32.37
C ALA A 83 7.39 -13.92 -31.63
N GLU A 84 7.84 -12.72 -31.28
CA GLU A 84 9.13 -12.53 -30.60
C GLU A 84 9.02 -12.65 -29.08
N TRP A 85 7.83 -12.50 -28.49
CA TRP A 85 7.69 -12.50 -27.05
C TRP A 85 6.62 -13.46 -26.49
N ILE A 86 5.64 -13.94 -27.31
CA ILE A 86 4.50 -14.69 -26.79
C ILE A 86 4.91 -15.99 -26.09
N ASP A 87 5.98 -16.61 -26.50
CA ASP A 87 6.50 -17.87 -25.97
C ASP A 87 7.70 -17.67 -25.01
N THR A 88 7.99 -16.41 -24.62
CA THR A 88 9.13 -16.09 -23.74
C THR A 88 8.74 -15.97 -22.27
N ALA A 89 7.48 -16.24 -21.92
CA ALA A 89 7.04 -16.16 -20.53
C ALA A 89 7.78 -17.18 -19.66
N GLU A 90 8.50 -16.69 -18.67
CA GLU A 90 9.25 -17.51 -17.72
C GLU A 90 8.34 -17.90 -16.54
N PRO A 91 8.38 -19.14 -16.06
CA PRO A 91 7.68 -19.55 -14.85
C PRO A 91 8.07 -18.66 -13.66
N GLN A 92 7.11 -18.39 -12.79
CA GLN A 92 7.40 -17.64 -11.57
C GLN A 92 8.21 -18.49 -10.58
N HIS A 93 9.27 -17.93 -9.99
CA HIS A 93 10.14 -18.59 -9.02
C HIS A 93 10.19 -17.83 -7.70
N GLY A 94 10.27 -18.56 -6.58
CA GLY A 94 10.39 -18.01 -5.25
C GLY A 94 9.15 -18.22 -4.37
N GLU A 95 9.11 -17.54 -3.24
CA GLU A 95 8.02 -17.64 -2.27
C GLU A 95 6.77 -16.91 -2.78
N THR A 96 5.65 -17.63 -2.82
CA THR A 96 4.36 -17.04 -3.19
C THR A 96 3.70 -16.42 -1.96
N LEU A 97 3.39 -15.14 -2.04
CA LEU A 97 2.55 -14.44 -1.07
C LEU A 97 1.26 -13.95 -1.73
N PHE A 98 0.19 -13.92 -0.94
CA PHE A 98 -1.12 -13.51 -1.44
C PHE A 98 -1.53 -12.14 -0.92
N ALA A 99 -2.03 -11.30 -1.82
CA ALA A 99 -2.51 -9.95 -1.58
C ALA A 99 -4.03 -9.91 -1.49
N ALA A 100 -4.59 -10.47 -0.41
CA ALA A 100 -6.02 -10.37 -0.14
C ALA A 100 -6.45 -8.90 0.00
N LYS A 101 -7.62 -8.57 -0.54
CA LYS A 101 -8.22 -7.24 -0.44
C LYS A 101 -8.40 -6.84 1.02
N LEU A 102 -8.09 -5.59 1.33
CA LEU A 102 -8.34 -5.03 2.66
C LEU A 102 -9.82 -4.68 2.82
N ALA A 103 -10.36 -5.04 3.99
CA ALA A 103 -11.72 -4.69 4.41
C ALA A 103 -11.69 -3.52 5.41
N LYS A 104 -12.85 -2.92 5.68
CA LYS A 104 -12.93 -1.76 6.60
C LYS A 104 -12.31 -2.00 7.98
N PRO A 105 -12.47 -3.17 8.64
CA PRO A 105 -11.82 -3.44 9.91
C PRO A 105 -10.29 -3.42 9.85
N ASP A 106 -9.69 -3.82 8.70
CA ASP A 106 -8.23 -3.86 8.56
C ASP A 106 -7.57 -2.47 8.64
N PHE A 107 -8.36 -1.40 8.55
CA PHE A 107 -7.91 -0.02 8.69
C PHE A 107 -8.07 0.55 10.10
N GLU A 108 -8.64 -0.22 11.04
CA GLU A 108 -8.68 0.16 12.44
C GLU A 108 -7.29 0.06 13.06
N ILE A 109 -6.84 1.15 13.68
CA ILE A 109 -5.52 1.19 14.28
C ILE A 109 -5.54 0.41 15.60
N ASP A 110 -4.75 -0.65 15.67
CA ASP A 110 -4.40 -1.31 16.91
C ASP A 110 -3.15 -0.63 17.49
N TRP A 111 -3.33 0.17 18.51
CA TRP A 111 -2.26 0.92 19.16
C TRP A 111 -1.27 0.05 19.95
N ALA A 112 -1.53 -1.24 20.10
CA ALA A 112 -0.59 -2.21 20.67
C ALA A 112 0.47 -2.66 19.65
N GLN A 113 0.26 -2.38 18.35
CA GLN A 113 1.24 -2.69 17.31
C GLN A 113 2.42 -1.72 17.34
N PRO A 114 3.61 -2.13 16.82
CA PRO A 114 4.74 -1.23 16.66
C PRO A 114 4.39 0.04 15.85
N ALA A 115 4.98 1.17 16.25
CA ALA A 115 4.72 2.47 15.60
C ALA A 115 4.97 2.46 14.09
N GLU A 116 5.98 1.70 13.65
CA GLU A 116 6.31 1.51 12.24
C GLU A 116 5.18 0.78 11.49
N HIS A 117 4.54 -0.19 12.13
CA HIS A 117 3.40 -0.90 11.53
C HIS A 117 2.19 0.03 11.37
N ILE A 118 1.88 0.80 12.40
CA ILE A 118 0.80 1.79 12.37
C ILE A 118 1.09 2.87 11.33
N HIS A 119 2.34 3.33 11.23
CA HIS A 119 2.75 4.30 10.21
C HIS A 119 2.56 3.75 8.79
N ARG A 120 2.90 2.46 8.55
CA ARG A 120 2.62 1.80 7.26
C ARG A 120 1.13 1.75 6.96
N LEU A 121 0.28 1.42 7.94
CA LEU A 121 -1.18 1.42 7.78
C LEU A 121 -1.72 2.81 7.40
N ILE A 122 -1.21 3.86 8.03
CA ILE A 122 -1.59 5.26 7.71
C ILE A 122 -1.20 5.59 6.27
N ARG A 123 -0.02 5.18 5.80
CA ARG A 123 0.46 5.40 4.42
C ARG A 123 -0.33 4.62 3.37
N VAL A 124 -0.90 3.47 3.73
CA VAL A 124 -1.87 2.76 2.87
C VAL A 124 -3.11 3.62 2.63
N GLY A 125 -3.49 4.41 3.62
CA GLY A 125 -4.66 5.29 3.58
C GLY A 125 -5.91 4.65 4.17
N GLY A 126 -6.76 5.47 4.75
CA GLY A 126 -8.01 5.00 5.36
C GLY A 126 -7.89 4.59 6.84
N ALA A 127 -6.71 4.64 7.44
CA ALA A 127 -6.49 4.34 8.86
C ALA A 127 -7.37 5.18 9.78
N TRP A 128 -7.94 4.54 10.81
CA TRP A 128 -8.85 5.20 11.73
C TRP A 128 -8.76 4.59 13.13
N THR A 129 -9.17 5.38 14.12
CA THR A 129 -9.34 4.96 15.51
C THR A 129 -10.61 5.55 16.09
N MET A 130 -10.99 5.14 17.30
CA MET A 130 -12.11 5.73 18.03
C MET A 130 -11.58 6.81 18.99
N PHE A 131 -12.29 7.93 19.06
CA PHE A 131 -12.10 8.97 20.06
C PHE A 131 -13.48 9.41 20.60
N ARG A 132 -13.74 9.17 21.88
CA ARG A 132 -15.02 9.48 22.55
C ARG A 132 -16.22 9.00 21.74
N ASP A 133 -16.22 7.71 21.39
CA ASP A 133 -17.28 7.00 20.62
C ASP A 133 -17.50 7.53 19.19
N LYS A 134 -16.59 8.35 18.66
CA LYS A 134 -16.60 8.84 17.28
C LYS A 134 -15.37 8.39 16.55
N ARG A 135 -15.53 8.14 15.26
CA ARG A 135 -14.38 7.77 14.41
C ARG A 135 -13.50 8.99 14.15
N LEU A 136 -12.20 8.79 14.33
CA LEU A 136 -11.16 9.74 13.94
C LEU A 136 -10.27 9.05 12.90
N LYS A 137 -10.26 9.53 11.67
CA LYS A 137 -9.31 9.07 10.66
C LYS A 137 -7.97 9.76 10.85
N ILE A 138 -6.90 9.00 10.68
CA ILE A 138 -5.52 9.51 10.67
C ILE A 138 -5.04 9.46 9.21
N HIS A 139 -4.84 10.63 8.60
CA HIS A 139 -4.46 10.74 7.20
C HIS A 139 -2.96 10.83 6.97
N ALA A 140 -2.24 11.35 7.96
CA ALA A 140 -0.79 11.44 7.93
C ALA A 140 -0.23 11.43 9.36
N ALA A 141 0.95 10.86 9.51
CA ALA A 141 1.75 10.86 10.72
C ALA A 141 3.22 10.80 10.35
N ASP A 142 4.07 11.32 11.23
CA ASP A 142 5.52 11.20 11.15
C ASP A 142 6.00 10.16 12.18
N LEU A 143 7.13 9.53 11.90
CA LEU A 143 7.90 8.75 12.86
C LEU A 143 9.10 9.59 13.30
N VAL A 144 9.09 10.02 14.56
CA VAL A 144 10.17 10.79 15.15
C VAL A 144 10.76 9.99 16.31
N ASP A 145 12.00 9.55 16.17
CA ASP A 145 12.71 8.73 17.17
C ASP A 145 11.92 7.44 17.56
N GLY A 146 11.24 6.83 16.58
CA GLY A 146 10.39 5.63 16.79
C GLY A 146 9.01 5.93 17.40
N VAL A 147 8.68 7.19 17.59
CA VAL A 147 7.38 7.64 18.11
C VAL A 147 6.49 8.10 16.96
N LEU A 148 5.26 7.59 16.91
CA LEU A 148 4.27 7.99 15.91
C LEU A 148 3.62 9.31 16.30
N VAL A 149 3.80 10.34 15.47
CA VAL A 149 3.22 11.67 15.67
C VAL A 149 2.20 11.96 14.56
N PRO A 150 0.89 11.90 14.83
CA PRO A 150 -0.12 12.27 13.84
C PRO A 150 0.04 13.74 13.43
N THR A 151 -0.08 14.00 12.12
CA THR A 151 0.03 15.36 11.57
C THR A 151 -1.27 15.82 10.93
N SER A 152 -2.08 14.89 10.39
CA SER A 152 -3.33 15.22 9.72
C SER A 152 -4.43 14.21 10.05
N VAL A 153 -5.58 14.72 10.48
CA VAL A 153 -6.71 13.91 10.95
C VAL A 153 -8.04 14.39 10.37
N GLN A 154 -9.05 13.55 10.51
CA GLN A 154 -10.43 13.88 10.12
C GLN A 154 -11.41 13.31 11.14
N PRO A 155 -12.01 14.14 11.99
CA PRO A 155 -13.11 13.72 12.87
C PRO A 155 -14.36 13.34 12.07
N GLU A 156 -15.16 12.46 12.61
CA GLU A 156 -16.43 12.05 12.03
C GLU A 156 -17.34 13.27 11.77
N GLY A 157 -17.88 13.35 10.55
CA GLY A 157 -18.74 14.44 10.11
C GLY A 157 -18.05 15.79 9.84
N LYS A 158 -16.70 15.82 9.90
CA LYS A 158 -15.92 17.04 9.63
C LYS A 158 -14.94 16.86 8.46
N GLY A 159 -14.37 17.95 8.00
CA GLY A 159 -13.29 17.96 7.02
C GLY A 159 -11.94 17.52 7.63
N ARG A 160 -10.99 17.21 6.76
CA ARG A 160 -9.58 16.99 7.13
C ARG A 160 -8.98 18.25 7.71
N MET A 161 -8.16 18.12 8.76
CA MET A 161 -7.50 19.22 9.47
C MET A 161 -6.17 18.78 10.08
N ASP A 162 -5.37 19.76 10.49
CA ASP A 162 -4.14 19.51 11.22
C ASP A 162 -4.43 18.88 12.59
N PHE A 163 -3.58 17.92 12.98
CA PHE A 163 -3.70 17.25 14.29
C PHE A 163 -3.59 18.25 15.44
N ALA A 164 -2.68 19.25 15.36
CA ALA A 164 -2.54 20.28 16.38
C ALA A 164 -3.82 21.11 16.54
N ALA A 165 -4.47 21.48 15.43
CA ALA A 165 -5.74 22.21 15.47
C ALA A 165 -6.86 21.36 16.08
N TRP A 166 -6.94 20.07 15.71
CA TRP A 166 -7.87 19.13 16.31
C TRP A 166 -7.64 18.97 17.82
N ARG A 167 -6.39 18.77 18.24
CA ARG A 167 -6.01 18.60 19.66
C ARG A 167 -6.40 19.80 20.49
N ASN A 168 -6.20 21.02 19.98
CA ASN A 168 -6.60 22.26 20.66
C ASN A 168 -8.12 22.36 20.85
N GLY A 169 -8.90 21.91 19.86
CA GLY A 169 -10.37 21.93 19.93
C GLY A 169 -10.96 20.80 20.76
N ALA A 170 -10.40 19.59 20.65
CA ALA A 170 -10.90 18.40 21.34
C ALA A 170 -10.42 18.31 22.79
N GLN A 171 -9.26 18.94 23.11
CA GLN A 171 -8.62 18.92 24.44
C GLN A 171 -8.57 17.51 25.04
N PRO A 172 -7.93 16.53 24.35
CA PRO A 172 -7.81 15.18 24.87
C PRO A 172 -7.00 15.17 26.17
N THR A 173 -7.42 14.37 27.13
CA THR A 173 -6.59 14.09 28.31
C THR A 173 -5.42 13.19 27.94
N ALA A 174 -4.42 13.08 28.80
CA ALA A 174 -3.25 12.23 28.58
C ALA A 174 -3.64 10.76 28.29
N ASN A 175 -4.70 10.25 28.95
CA ASN A 175 -5.17 8.88 28.76
C ASN A 175 -6.01 8.68 27.49
N GLU A 176 -6.39 9.75 26.80
CA GLU A 176 -7.16 9.71 25.55
C GLU A 176 -6.25 9.93 24.32
N LEU A 177 -4.98 10.24 24.54
CA LEU A 177 -4.02 10.34 23.45
C LEU A 177 -3.58 8.93 23.04
N PHE A 178 -3.70 8.64 21.75
CA PHE A 178 -3.36 7.34 21.19
C PHE A 178 -1.85 7.15 21.07
N GLY A 179 -1.38 5.99 21.48
CA GLY A 179 -0.13 5.39 20.98
C GLY A 179 1.14 6.14 21.29
N THR A 180 1.20 6.87 22.32
CA THR A 180 2.31 7.54 22.85
C THR A 180 2.29 8.96 23.01
N LEU A 181 2.49 9.15 24.08
CA LEU A 181 3.44 10.28 24.28
C LEU A 181 4.43 9.83 25.29
#